data_c6be2dc18b645573aced0f53b921689f
#
_entry.id   c6be2dc18b645573aced0f53b921689f
#
_cell.length_a   1.000
_cell.length_b   1.000
_cell.length_c   1.000
_cell.angle_alpha   90.00
_cell.angle_beta   90.00
_cell.angle_gamma   90.00
#
_symmetry.space_group_name_H-M   'P 1'
#
loop_
_entity.id
_entity.type
_entity.pdbx_description
1 polymer ?
#
loop_
_entity_poly.entity_id
_entity_poly.type
_entity_poly.pdbx_seq_one_letter_code
_entity_poly.pdbx_strand_id
1 'polypeptide(L)'
;MAKKLFSLLMALTLLAALALPAAFAEDYLDIINIADDNQSASYDLHKDTSVNGRNMLRGTVMEQLVTLKADGSIAPELCESYDVSDDNSAFTFYLRKGVKFHNGKEMTSADVVASLNRWLECFGTARKMVGDARFTVVDDYTVSLTLDHSAIMLLDMLAGAAQAAVIYPVESIEAVNADTGYVPADYIIGTGPYMFKEWAVDQYVLLERFDDYAAYGDPDQPIDGLWGYKHAYTKTLKYWIVKDAATRFNGLMSGE
;
A
#
# COMPACT_ATOMS: atom_id res chain seq x y z
N MET A 1 15.94 -62.19 -6.21
CA MET A 1 14.65 -61.53 -5.87
C MET A 1 14.88 -60.13 -5.30
N ALA A 2 15.81 -59.89 -4.36
CA ALA A 2 16.02 -58.59 -3.73
C ALA A 2 16.36 -57.41 -4.68
N LYS A 3 17.17 -57.64 -5.75
CA LYS A 3 17.52 -56.60 -6.73
C LYS A 3 16.31 -56.09 -7.56
N LYS A 4 15.34 -56.98 -7.84
CA LYS A 4 14.11 -56.57 -8.57
C LYS A 4 13.13 -55.81 -7.68
N LEU A 5 13.09 -56.14 -6.39
CA LEU A 5 12.26 -55.39 -5.41
C LEU A 5 12.81 -53.98 -5.20
N PHE A 6 14.13 -53.80 -5.14
CA PHE A 6 14.77 -52.51 -4.96
C PHE A 6 14.57 -51.59 -6.18
N SER A 7 14.62 -52.13 -7.39
CA SER A 7 14.34 -51.42 -8.65
C SER A 7 12.87 -50.97 -8.73
N LEU A 8 11.93 -51.82 -8.26
CA LEU A 8 10.50 -51.47 -8.26
C LEU A 8 10.17 -50.37 -7.20
N LEU A 9 10.81 -50.42 -6.03
CA LEU A 9 10.65 -49.38 -4.99
C LEU A 9 11.21 -48.05 -5.47
N MET A 10 12.35 -48.03 -6.13
CA MET A 10 12.97 -46.83 -6.67
C MET A 10 12.17 -46.22 -7.84
N ALA A 11 11.51 -47.04 -8.65
CA ALA A 11 10.60 -46.58 -9.69
C ALA A 11 9.30 -46.01 -9.12
N LEU A 12 8.75 -46.55 -8.01
CA LEU A 12 7.57 -46.01 -7.34
C LEU A 12 7.86 -44.67 -6.64
N THR A 13 9.05 -44.50 -6.05
CA THR A 13 9.45 -43.23 -5.44
C THR A 13 9.72 -42.13 -6.47
N LEU A 14 10.22 -42.48 -7.66
CA LEU A 14 10.39 -41.55 -8.77
C LEU A 14 9.03 -41.12 -9.38
N LEU A 15 8.05 -42.04 -9.46
CA LEU A 15 6.69 -41.66 -9.91
C LEU A 15 5.92 -40.82 -8.88
N ALA A 16 6.14 -41.01 -7.59
CA ALA A 16 5.55 -40.21 -6.54
C ALA A 16 6.15 -38.79 -6.49
N ALA A 17 7.40 -38.59 -6.92
CA ALA A 17 8.04 -37.29 -7.01
C ALA A 17 7.59 -36.47 -8.23
N LEU A 18 6.93 -37.09 -9.21
CA LEU A 18 6.37 -36.42 -10.39
C LEU A 18 4.88 -36.06 -10.24
N ALA A 19 4.24 -36.48 -9.16
CA ALA A 19 2.94 -35.97 -8.75
C ALA A 19 3.11 -34.77 -7.81
N LEU A 20 3.88 -33.77 -8.25
CA LEU A 20 3.61 -32.38 -7.77
C LEU A 20 2.15 -32.14 -8.15
N PRO A 21 1.27 -31.72 -7.20
CA PRO A 21 -0.02 -31.20 -7.60
C PRO A 21 0.32 -30.16 -8.66
N ALA A 22 -0.25 -30.28 -9.86
CA ALA A 22 -0.33 -29.17 -10.76
C ALA A 22 -0.95 -28.07 -9.89
N ALA A 23 -0.13 -27.12 -9.44
CA ALA A 23 -0.64 -25.89 -8.88
C ALA A 23 -1.66 -25.49 -9.93
N PHE A 24 -2.93 -25.45 -9.54
CA PHE A 24 -3.96 -24.86 -10.38
C PHE A 24 -3.39 -23.49 -10.72
N ALA A 25 -2.91 -23.33 -11.96
CA ALA A 25 -2.60 -22.03 -12.48
C ALA A 25 -3.96 -21.34 -12.48
N GLU A 26 -4.22 -20.54 -11.43
CA GLU A 26 -5.38 -19.68 -11.43
C GLU A 26 -5.21 -18.84 -12.68
N ASP A 27 -6.18 -18.94 -13.61
CA ASP A 27 -6.21 -18.13 -14.84
C ASP A 27 -6.51 -16.68 -14.44
N TYR A 28 -5.49 -15.99 -13.93
CA TYR A 28 -5.57 -14.58 -13.65
C TYR A 28 -5.57 -13.78 -14.94
N LEU A 29 -6.40 -12.76 -15.00
CA LEU A 29 -6.34 -11.78 -16.09
C LEU A 29 -4.96 -11.12 -16.12
N ASP A 30 -4.34 -11.07 -17.29
CA ASP A 30 -3.06 -10.36 -17.43
C ASP A 30 -3.21 -8.86 -17.22
N ILE A 31 -4.36 -8.30 -17.63
CA ILE A 31 -4.65 -6.87 -17.49
C ILE A 31 -6.12 -6.63 -17.19
N ILE A 32 -6.37 -5.65 -16.31
CA ILE A 32 -7.69 -5.04 -16.12
C ILE A 32 -7.61 -3.59 -16.60
N ASN A 33 -8.47 -3.24 -17.56
CA ASN A 33 -8.67 -1.87 -18.02
C ASN A 33 -9.75 -1.20 -17.17
N ILE A 34 -9.44 -0.04 -16.61
CA ILE A 34 -10.33 0.77 -15.77
C ILE A 34 -10.46 2.14 -16.43
N ALA A 35 -11.66 2.56 -16.78
CA ALA A 35 -11.89 3.88 -17.36
C ALA A 35 -12.27 4.89 -16.26
N ASP A 36 -11.45 5.92 -16.08
CA ASP A 36 -11.68 7.03 -15.16
C ASP A 36 -12.04 8.31 -15.95
N ASP A 37 -12.76 9.23 -15.33
CA ASP A 37 -13.19 10.47 -16.00
C ASP A 37 -12.15 11.59 -15.88
N ASN A 38 -11.22 11.48 -14.95
CA ASN A 38 -10.22 12.49 -14.69
C ASN A 38 -8.92 11.90 -14.15
N GLN A 39 -7.82 12.61 -14.31
CA GLN A 39 -6.55 12.29 -13.66
C GLN A 39 -6.26 13.25 -12.51
N SER A 40 -5.39 12.84 -11.61
CA SER A 40 -4.82 13.72 -10.60
C SER A 40 -3.79 14.67 -11.22
N ALA A 41 -3.65 15.86 -10.63
CA ALA A 41 -2.56 16.78 -10.96
C ALA A 41 -1.20 16.25 -10.50
N SER A 42 -1.23 15.36 -9.49
CA SER A 42 -0.09 14.65 -8.92
C SER A 42 -0.60 13.37 -8.28
N TYR A 43 0.29 12.41 -8.08
CA TYR A 43 0.02 11.16 -7.35
C TYR A 43 0.70 11.12 -5.97
N ASP A 44 1.20 12.25 -5.49
CA ASP A 44 1.73 12.42 -4.14
C ASP A 44 0.58 12.57 -3.12
N LEU A 45 0.21 11.49 -2.46
CA LEU A 45 -0.94 11.44 -1.56
C LEU A 45 -0.79 12.27 -0.28
N HIS A 46 0.41 12.74 0.08
CA HIS A 46 0.58 13.70 1.17
C HIS A 46 0.06 15.10 0.80
N LYS A 47 0.05 15.44 -0.48
CA LYS A 47 -0.27 16.78 -0.96
C LYS A 47 -1.45 16.82 -1.93
N ASP A 48 -1.61 15.79 -2.76
CA ASP A 48 -2.75 15.67 -3.66
C ASP A 48 -3.97 15.13 -2.90
N THR A 49 -5.03 15.91 -2.89
CA THR A 49 -6.31 15.57 -2.24
C THR A 49 -7.38 15.14 -3.25
N SER A 50 -7.01 14.91 -4.52
CA SER A 50 -7.95 14.45 -5.54
C SER A 50 -8.55 13.09 -5.18
N VAL A 51 -9.82 12.90 -5.52
CA VAL A 51 -10.52 11.63 -5.27
C VAL A 51 -9.92 10.51 -6.12
N ASN A 52 -9.63 10.79 -7.39
CA ASN A 52 -9.12 9.83 -8.36
C ASN A 52 -7.75 9.27 -7.94
N GLY A 53 -6.78 10.14 -7.59
CA GLY A 53 -5.45 9.70 -7.12
C GLY A 53 -5.54 8.83 -5.87
N ARG A 54 -6.36 9.23 -4.89
CA ARG A 54 -6.55 8.45 -3.66
C ARG A 54 -7.19 7.10 -3.90
N ASN A 55 -8.26 7.04 -4.71
CA ASN A 55 -8.96 5.79 -5.02
C ASN A 55 -8.08 4.83 -5.81
N MET A 56 -7.19 5.36 -6.65
CA MET A 56 -6.24 4.58 -7.44
C MET A 56 -5.10 4.02 -6.59
N LEU A 57 -4.47 4.84 -5.75
CA LEU A 57 -3.21 4.49 -5.11
C LEU A 57 -3.32 3.98 -3.68
N ARG A 58 -4.32 4.42 -2.90
CA ARG A 58 -4.45 4.01 -1.51
C ARG A 58 -4.90 2.56 -1.40
N GLY A 59 -4.11 1.74 -0.73
CA GLY A 59 -4.36 0.30 -0.57
C GLY A 59 -3.99 -0.55 -1.79
N THR A 60 -3.60 0.08 -2.92
CA THR A 60 -3.05 -0.61 -4.09
C THR A 60 -1.54 -0.40 -4.20
N VAL A 61 -1.08 0.84 -4.25
CA VAL A 61 0.33 1.23 -4.33
C VAL A 61 0.85 1.67 -2.97
N MET A 62 0.05 2.46 -2.24
CA MET A 62 0.44 3.13 -1.02
C MET A 62 -0.36 2.59 0.18
N GLU A 63 0.34 2.32 1.27
CA GLU A 63 -0.24 1.87 2.53
C GLU A 63 0.09 2.84 3.66
N GLN A 64 -0.64 2.71 4.79
CA GLN A 64 -0.55 3.55 5.98
C GLN A 64 -0.14 2.71 7.20
N LEU A 65 0.21 3.33 8.33
CA LEU A 65 0.49 2.57 9.56
C LEU A 65 -0.76 1.85 10.07
N VAL A 66 -1.89 2.54 9.99
CA VAL A 66 -3.20 2.09 10.41
C VAL A 66 -4.22 2.39 9.33
N THR A 67 -5.27 1.60 9.23
CA THR A 67 -6.32 1.74 8.21
C THR A 67 -7.71 1.57 8.79
N LEU A 68 -8.75 1.84 7.99
CA LEU A 68 -10.15 1.71 8.43
C LEU A 68 -10.75 0.37 7.96
N LYS A 69 -11.45 -0.29 8.86
CA LYS A 69 -12.38 -1.37 8.54
C LYS A 69 -13.70 -0.83 7.99
N ALA A 70 -14.55 -1.72 7.49
CA ALA A 70 -15.85 -1.37 6.94
C ALA A 70 -16.80 -0.72 7.96
N ASP A 71 -16.66 -1.06 9.24
CA ASP A 71 -17.43 -0.46 10.33
C ASP A 71 -16.87 0.89 10.84
N GLY A 72 -15.76 1.35 10.25
CA GLY A 72 -15.06 2.56 10.63
C GLY A 72 -14.07 2.41 11.80
N SER A 73 -13.93 1.22 12.36
CA SER A 73 -12.90 0.98 13.38
C SER A 73 -11.49 0.99 12.76
N ILE A 74 -10.50 1.38 13.58
CA ILE A 74 -9.09 1.49 13.16
C ILE A 74 -8.40 0.16 13.41
N ALA A 75 -7.65 -0.30 12.43
CA ALA A 75 -6.88 -1.54 12.49
C ALA A 75 -5.43 -1.31 12.04
N PRO A 76 -4.46 -2.09 12.55
CA PRO A 76 -3.07 -2.07 12.07
C PRO A 76 -2.97 -2.43 10.59
N GLU A 77 -2.03 -1.81 9.85
CA GLU A 77 -1.71 -2.14 8.44
C GLU A 77 -0.19 -2.33 8.26
N LEU A 78 0.62 -1.26 8.28
CA LEU A 78 2.09 -1.35 8.26
C LEU A 78 2.69 -1.45 9.67
N CYS A 79 1.95 -1.14 10.73
CA CYS A 79 2.32 -1.57 12.07
C CYS A 79 1.68 -2.93 12.41
N GLU A 80 2.31 -3.70 13.30
CA GLU A 80 1.72 -4.90 13.92
C GLU A 80 0.73 -4.52 15.01
N SER A 81 1.08 -3.48 15.77
CA SER A 81 0.29 -2.96 16.90
C SER A 81 0.66 -1.51 17.16
N TYR A 82 -0.14 -0.87 17.99
CA TYR A 82 0.15 0.47 18.49
C TYR A 82 -0.39 0.64 19.91
N ASP A 83 0.25 1.50 20.68
CA ASP A 83 -0.17 1.92 22.00
C ASP A 83 -0.54 3.41 21.99
N VAL A 84 -1.59 3.74 22.73
CA VAL A 84 -2.02 5.12 22.96
C VAL A 84 -2.17 5.32 24.48
N SER A 85 -1.61 6.40 25.02
CA SER A 85 -1.79 6.73 26.44
C SER A 85 -3.26 7.06 26.75
N ASP A 86 -3.67 6.86 28.00
CA ASP A 86 -5.06 7.09 28.45
C ASP A 86 -5.55 8.53 28.20
N ASP A 87 -4.63 9.50 28.20
CA ASP A 87 -4.90 10.91 27.93
C ASP A 87 -4.76 11.31 26.46
N ASN A 88 -4.46 10.34 25.56
CA ASN A 88 -4.21 10.54 24.14
C ASN A 88 -3.08 11.55 23.84
N SER A 89 -2.06 11.63 24.69
CA SER A 89 -0.90 12.49 24.51
C SER A 89 0.35 11.77 24.02
N ALA A 90 0.40 10.43 24.09
CA ALA A 90 1.51 9.63 23.61
C ALA A 90 1.03 8.46 22.73
N PHE A 91 1.72 8.28 21.61
CA PHE A 91 1.44 7.25 20.60
C PHE A 91 2.73 6.50 20.30
N THR A 92 2.67 5.17 20.30
CA THR A 92 3.79 4.30 19.91
C THR A 92 3.29 3.30 18.88
N PHE A 93 4.02 3.17 17.77
CA PHE A 93 3.70 2.24 16.69
C PHE A 93 4.83 1.22 16.55
N TYR A 94 4.49 -0.07 16.61
CA TYR A 94 5.41 -1.19 16.40
C TYR A 94 5.26 -1.68 14.97
N LEU A 95 6.32 -1.52 14.17
CA LEU A 95 6.27 -1.76 12.73
C LEU A 95 6.38 -3.26 12.40
N ARG A 96 5.73 -3.68 11.34
CA ARG A 96 5.92 -5.00 10.73
C ARG A 96 7.33 -5.11 10.16
N LYS A 97 7.99 -6.25 10.39
CA LYS A 97 9.31 -6.56 9.82
C LYS A 97 9.17 -7.23 8.45
N GLY A 98 10.18 -7.07 7.61
CA GLY A 98 10.22 -7.70 6.29
C GLY A 98 9.29 -7.05 5.25
N VAL A 99 8.65 -5.92 5.55
CA VAL A 99 7.87 -5.15 4.57
C VAL A 99 8.84 -4.47 3.61
N LYS A 100 8.69 -4.73 2.32
CA LYS A 100 9.52 -4.11 1.28
C LYS A 100 8.78 -3.00 0.56
N PHE A 101 9.47 -1.94 0.24
CA PHE A 101 9.07 -0.98 -0.77
C PHE A 101 9.25 -1.56 -2.18
N HIS A 102 8.61 -0.96 -3.18
CA HIS A 102 8.70 -1.35 -4.58
C HIS A 102 10.11 -1.27 -5.17
N ASN A 103 11.03 -0.53 -4.54
CA ASN A 103 12.45 -0.48 -4.90
C ASN A 103 13.29 -1.60 -4.25
N GLY A 104 12.65 -2.51 -3.50
CA GLY A 104 13.28 -3.65 -2.83
C GLY A 104 13.88 -3.35 -1.45
N LYS A 105 13.91 -2.08 -1.01
CA LYS A 105 14.38 -1.69 0.33
C LYS A 105 13.36 -2.14 1.39
N GLU A 106 13.83 -2.65 2.52
CA GLU A 106 12.98 -2.92 3.68
C GLU A 106 12.57 -1.61 4.37
N MET A 107 11.29 -1.50 4.74
CA MET A 107 10.74 -0.38 5.48
C MET A 107 11.26 -0.39 6.93
N THR A 108 11.71 0.76 7.38
CA THR A 108 12.16 0.98 8.77
C THR A 108 11.47 2.20 9.39
N SER A 109 11.70 2.40 10.68
CA SER A 109 11.20 3.58 11.40
C SER A 109 11.72 4.90 10.81
N ALA A 110 12.88 4.93 10.17
CA ALA A 110 13.40 6.11 9.50
C ALA A 110 12.49 6.56 8.34
N ASP A 111 12.00 5.60 7.53
CA ASP A 111 11.07 5.87 6.42
C ASP A 111 9.72 6.37 6.94
N VAL A 112 9.20 5.73 7.99
CA VAL A 112 7.95 6.11 8.63
C VAL A 112 8.02 7.51 9.22
N VAL A 113 9.09 7.82 9.96
CA VAL A 113 9.29 9.15 10.58
C VAL A 113 9.42 10.24 9.51
N ALA A 114 10.19 10.01 8.45
CA ALA A 114 10.32 10.95 7.34
C ALA A 114 8.96 11.22 6.67
N SER A 115 8.20 10.14 6.40
CA SER A 115 6.87 10.22 5.77
C SER A 115 5.87 10.95 6.63
N LEU A 116 5.72 10.56 7.89
CA LEU A 116 4.71 11.14 8.77
C LEU A 116 5.02 12.61 9.13
N ASN A 117 6.30 12.95 9.32
CA ASN A 117 6.67 14.35 9.54
C ASN A 117 6.43 15.22 8.29
N ARG A 118 6.68 14.70 7.08
CA ARG A 118 6.28 15.38 5.85
C ARG A 118 4.76 15.48 5.71
N TRP A 119 4.03 14.43 6.03
CA TRP A 119 2.56 14.45 6.03
C TRP A 119 2.02 15.55 6.95
N LEU A 120 2.59 15.72 8.16
CA LEU A 120 2.23 16.83 9.05
C LEU A 120 2.48 18.20 8.42
N GLU A 121 3.55 18.38 7.65
CA GLU A 121 3.81 19.66 6.94
C GLU A 121 2.78 19.90 5.82
N CYS A 122 2.30 18.84 5.17
CA CYS A 122 1.32 18.94 4.09
C CYS A 122 -0.12 19.06 4.63
N PHE A 123 -0.46 18.40 5.75
CA PHE A 123 -1.81 18.36 6.30
C PHE A 123 -1.99 19.33 7.47
N GLY A 124 -2.39 20.56 7.15
CA GLY A 124 -2.51 21.65 8.13
C GLY A 124 -3.43 21.35 9.33
N THR A 125 -4.45 20.48 9.17
CA THR A 125 -5.32 20.09 10.28
C THR A 125 -4.59 19.18 11.27
N ALA A 126 -3.88 18.17 10.78
CA ALA A 126 -3.05 17.30 11.62
C ALA A 126 -1.91 18.10 12.26
N ARG A 127 -1.26 18.98 11.49
CA ARG A 127 -0.21 19.87 12.00
C ARG A 127 -0.67 20.74 13.18
N LYS A 128 -1.87 21.32 13.08
CA LYS A 128 -2.46 22.11 14.17
C LYS A 128 -2.78 21.25 15.39
N MET A 129 -3.19 20.00 15.18
CA MET A 129 -3.51 19.07 16.28
C MET A 129 -2.25 18.66 17.05
N VAL A 130 -1.13 18.41 16.38
CA VAL A 130 0.10 17.94 17.06
C VAL A 130 1.02 19.09 17.49
N GLY A 131 0.76 20.32 17.06
CA GLY A 131 1.60 21.48 17.38
C GLY A 131 3.01 21.32 16.82
N ASP A 132 4.03 21.59 17.64
CA ASP A 132 5.45 21.47 17.25
C ASP A 132 6.02 20.06 17.42
N ALA A 133 5.23 19.12 17.98
CA ALA A 133 5.66 17.73 18.13
C ALA A 133 5.91 17.06 16.76
N ARG A 134 6.81 16.10 16.78
CA ARG A 134 7.20 15.31 15.62
C ARG A 134 7.28 13.83 15.97
N PHE A 135 6.99 12.98 15.00
CA PHE A 135 7.31 11.57 15.08
C PHE A 135 8.81 11.39 15.21
N THR A 136 9.21 10.44 16.04
CA THR A 136 10.61 10.15 16.35
C THR A 136 10.89 8.65 16.27
N VAL A 137 12.11 8.31 15.87
CA VAL A 137 12.62 6.93 15.88
C VAL A 137 12.94 6.54 17.33
N VAL A 138 12.41 5.41 17.79
CA VAL A 138 12.80 4.76 19.05
C VAL A 138 13.86 3.68 18.77
N ASP A 139 13.59 2.82 17.81
CA ASP A 139 14.49 1.83 17.23
C ASP A 139 14.09 1.56 15.77
N ASP A 140 14.73 0.58 15.09
CA ASP A 140 14.52 0.30 13.67
C ASP A 140 13.07 -0.03 13.31
N TYR A 141 12.25 -0.47 14.27
CA TYR A 141 10.85 -0.90 14.06
C TYR A 141 9.89 -0.28 15.07
N THR A 142 10.29 0.77 15.76
CA THR A 142 9.43 1.47 16.73
C THR A 142 9.47 2.97 16.49
N VAL A 143 8.30 3.56 16.32
CA VAL A 143 8.08 5.00 16.10
C VAL A 143 7.21 5.54 17.22
N SER A 144 7.52 6.72 17.74
CA SER A 144 6.72 7.40 18.76
C SER A 144 6.39 8.84 18.39
N LEU A 145 5.31 9.33 18.99
CA LEU A 145 4.93 10.74 19.03
C LEU A 145 4.47 11.07 20.45
N THR A 146 5.01 12.13 21.05
CA THR A 146 4.62 12.60 22.38
C THR A 146 4.20 14.07 22.28
N LEU A 147 3.08 14.40 22.88
CA LEU A 147 2.43 15.71 22.88
C LEU A 147 2.33 16.23 24.33
N ASP A 148 2.18 17.53 24.49
CA ASP A 148 1.86 18.18 25.77
C ASP A 148 0.36 18.34 26.02
N HIS A 149 -0.47 17.80 25.12
CA HIS A 149 -1.93 17.85 25.16
C HIS A 149 -2.55 16.61 24.49
N SER A 150 -3.86 16.44 24.65
CA SER A 150 -4.61 15.33 24.05
C SER A 150 -4.85 15.53 22.56
N ALA A 151 -4.60 14.49 21.75
CA ALA A 151 -4.86 14.44 20.30
C ALA A 151 -5.77 13.26 19.93
N ILE A 152 -6.94 13.18 20.53
CA ILE A 152 -7.87 12.04 20.41
C ILE A 152 -8.20 11.64 18.96
N MET A 153 -8.19 12.58 18.00
CA MET A 153 -8.51 12.33 16.60
C MET A 153 -7.29 11.96 15.74
N LEU A 154 -6.08 11.84 16.33
CA LEU A 154 -4.87 11.61 15.54
C LEU A 154 -4.89 10.25 14.82
N LEU A 155 -5.35 9.18 15.48
CA LEU A 155 -5.46 7.86 14.84
C LEU A 155 -6.46 7.88 13.68
N ASP A 156 -7.60 8.55 13.84
CA ASP A 156 -8.58 8.71 12.76
C ASP A 156 -7.98 9.45 11.56
N MET A 157 -7.14 10.47 11.80
CA MET A 157 -6.46 11.18 10.73
C MET A 157 -5.39 10.31 10.05
N LEU A 158 -4.65 9.51 10.82
CA LEU A 158 -3.64 8.58 10.29
C LEU A 158 -4.28 7.46 9.45
N ALA A 159 -5.46 6.96 9.83
CA ALA A 159 -6.22 5.96 9.08
C ALA A 159 -7.08 6.57 7.95
N GLY A 160 -7.27 7.90 7.98
CA GLY A 160 -8.20 8.60 7.11
C GLY A 160 -7.78 8.65 5.64
N ALA A 161 -8.76 8.93 4.77
CA ALA A 161 -8.54 8.99 3.33
C ALA A 161 -8.36 10.43 2.80
N ALA A 162 -8.78 11.45 3.56
CA ALA A 162 -8.87 12.82 3.03
C ALA A 162 -7.51 13.38 2.58
N GLN A 163 -6.48 13.16 3.39
CA GLN A 163 -5.08 13.42 3.07
C GLN A 163 -4.28 12.29 3.71
N ALA A 164 -4.05 11.22 2.92
CA ALA A 164 -3.61 9.94 3.44
C ALA A 164 -2.18 10.01 4.00
N ALA A 165 -2.00 9.51 5.24
CA ALA A 165 -0.71 9.40 5.91
C ALA A 165 0.06 8.15 5.39
N VAL A 166 0.26 8.08 4.08
CA VAL A 166 0.95 6.96 3.42
C VAL A 166 2.45 6.97 3.71
N ILE A 167 3.07 5.80 3.63
CA ILE A 167 4.50 5.66 3.90
C ILE A 167 5.27 5.57 2.59
N TYR A 168 6.24 6.48 2.43
CA TYR A 168 7.23 6.53 1.36
C TYR A 168 8.60 6.10 1.89
N PRO A 169 9.50 5.58 1.09
CA PRO A 169 10.91 5.48 1.48
C PRO A 169 11.53 6.89 1.60
N VAL A 170 12.54 7.04 2.43
CA VAL A 170 13.24 8.32 2.67
C VAL A 170 13.67 8.98 1.36
N GLU A 171 14.13 8.19 0.39
CA GLU A 171 14.59 8.65 -0.92
C GLU A 171 13.49 9.38 -1.71
N SER A 172 12.22 8.97 -1.55
CA SER A 172 11.08 9.66 -2.16
C SER A 172 10.82 11.02 -1.51
N ILE A 173 11.01 11.09 -0.19
CA ILE A 173 10.86 12.36 0.55
C ILE A 173 11.99 13.33 0.20
N GLU A 174 13.22 12.84 0.07
CA GLU A 174 14.39 13.62 -0.35
C GLU A 174 14.30 14.11 -1.80
N ALA A 175 13.61 13.35 -2.66
CA ALA A 175 13.39 13.68 -4.06
C ALA A 175 12.28 14.72 -4.29
N VAL A 176 11.61 15.22 -3.25
CA VAL A 176 10.55 16.23 -3.37
C VAL A 176 11.06 17.43 -4.19
N ASN A 177 10.32 17.75 -5.25
CA ASN A 177 10.67 18.87 -6.12
C ASN A 177 10.50 20.19 -5.36
N ALA A 178 11.56 20.98 -5.27
CA ALA A 178 11.60 22.22 -4.48
C ALA A 178 10.61 23.30 -4.99
N ASP A 179 10.33 23.33 -6.30
CA ASP A 179 9.44 24.35 -6.88
C ASP A 179 7.97 24.00 -6.68
N THR A 180 7.61 22.71 -6.82
CA THR A 180 6.22 22.24 -6.73
C THR A 180 5.85 21.71 -5.35
N GLY A 181 6.83 21.23 -4.59
CA GLY A 181 6.67 20.55 -3.30
C GLY A 181 6.02 19.18 -3.41
N TYR A 182 5.93 18.58 -4.61
CA TYR A 182 5.42 17.23 -4.83
C TYR A 182 6.54 16.19 -4.94
N VAL A 183 6.25 14.97 -4.52
CA VAL A 183 7.05 13.80 -4.88
C VAL A 183 6.92 13.58 -6.38
N PRO A 184 8.03 13.50 -7.15
CA PRO A 184 7.98 13.22 -8.58
C PRO A 184 7.38 11.84 -8.89
N ALA A 185 6.79 11.68 -10.08
CA ALA A 185 6.13 10.43 -10.47
C ALA A 185 7.04 9.19 -10.36
N ASP A 186 8.31 9.31 -10.75
CA ASP A 186 9.30 8.22 -10.67
C ASP A 186 9.64 7.81 -9.22
N TYR A 187 9.24 8.62 -8.24
CA TYR A 187 9.43 8.39 -6.81
C TYR A 187 8.13 8.08 -6.06
N ILE A 188 7.02 7.79 -6.79
CA ILE A 188 5.80 7.23 -6.20
C ILE A 188 6.05 5.75 -5.89
N ILE A 189 6.76 5.52 -4.81
CA ILE A 189 7.22 4.22 -4.33
C ILE A 189 6.48 3.91 -3.03
N GLY A 190 5.71 2.85 -3.01
CA GLY A 190 4.95 2.40 -1.85
C GLY A 190 5.33 0.99 -1.43
N THR A 191 4.47 0.41 -0.58
CA THR A 191 4.61 -0.95 -0.03
C THR A 191 3.48 -1.87 -0.50
N GLY A 192 2.49 -1.35 -1.23
CA GLY A 192 1.27 -2.05 -1.61
C GLY A 192 1.46 -3.15 -2.66
N PRO A 193 0.39 -3.90 -2.98
CA PRO A 193 0.44 -5.04 -3.90
C PRO A 193 0.70 -4.67 -5.37
N TYR A 194 0.67 -3.40 -5.73
CA TYR A 194 0.99 -2.89 -7.08
C TYR A 194 2.00 -1.76 -7.03
N MET A 195 2.88 -1.72 -8.02
CA MET A 195 3.86 -0.66 -8.27
C MET A 195 3.30 0.38 -9.23
N PHE A 196 3.56 1.66 -8.99
CA PHE A 196 3.32 2.74 -9.94
C PHE A 196 4.40 2.69 -11.04
N LYS A 197 4.01 2.37 -12.27
CA LYS A 197 4.96 2.10 -13.36
C LYS A 197 5.05 3.21 -14.37
N GLU A 198 3.92 3.77 -14.77
CA GLU A 198 3.88 4.76 -15.83
C GLU A 198 2.69 5.71 -15.65
N TRP A 199 2.93 6.96 -15.91
CA TRP A 199 1.89 7.99 -16.02
C TRP A 199 2.03 8.71 -17.35
N ALA A 200 1.23 8.32 -18.32
CA ALA A 200 1.06 9.05 -19.58
C ALA A 200 -0.03 10.11 -19.36
N VAL A 201 0.40 11.35 -19.18
CA VAL A 201 -0.50 12.49 -18.84
C VAL A 201 -1.66 12.60 -19.83
N ASP A 202 -2.87 12.78 -19.32
CA ASP A 202 -4.15 12.81 -20.07
C ASP A 202 -4.48 11.54 -20.87
N GLN A 203 -3.75 10.45 -20.68
CA GLN A 203 -3.96 9.18 -21.38
C GLN A 203 -4.25 8.04 -20.41
N TYR A 204 -3.29 7.66 -19.57
CA TYR A 204 -3.44 6.56 -18.62
C TYR A 204 -2.42 6.59 -17.49
N VAL A 205 -2.74 5.82 -16.45
CA VAL A 205 -1.80 5.36 -15.42
C VAL A 205 -1.70 3.84 -15.48
N LEU A 206 -0.48 3.31 -15.40
CA LEU A 206 -0.18 1.89 -15.39
C LEU A 206 0.35 1.47 -14.03
N LEU A 207 -0.31 0.48 -13.43
CA LEU A 207 0.19 -0.19 -12.23
C LEU A 207 0.53 -1.63 -12.57
N GLU A 208 1.62 -2.14 -11.99
CA GLU A 208 2.11 -3.50 -12.21
C GLU A 208 2.22 -4.23 -10.86
N ARG A 209 1.84 -5.51 -10.84
CA ARG A 209 1.87 -6.32 -9.61
C ARG A 209 3.27 -6.35 -9.00
N PHE A 210 3.32 -6.24 -7.68
CA PHE A 210 4.53 -6.39 -6.88
C PHE A 210 4.58 -7.80 -6.27
N ASP A 211 5.39 -8.68 -6.86
CA ASP A 211 5.45 -10.08 -6.45
C ASP A 211 6.09 -10.28 -5.05
N ASP A 212 6.88 -9.31 -4.57
CA ASP A 212 7.48 -9.33 -3.22
C ASP A 212 6.56 -8.68 -2.15
N TYR A 213 5.28 -8.46 -2.46
CA TYR A 213 4.34 -7.83 -1.52
C TYR A 213 4.19 -8.64 -0.24
N ALA A 214 4.41 -7.99 0.90
CA ALA A 214 4.23 -8.57 2.23
C ALA A 214 2.77 -8.43 2.69
N ALA A 215 1.88 -9.30 2.21
CA ALA A 215 0.47 -9.29 2.60
C ALA A 215 0.30 -9.37 4.13
N TYR A 216 -0.73 -8.72 4.64
CA TYR A 216 -1.08 -8.70 6.08
C TYR A 216 -2.44 -9.34 6.31
N GLY A 217 -2.54 -10.10 7.41
CA GLY A 217 -3.78 -10.77 7.78
C GLY A 217 -3.82 -12.24 7.37
N ASP A 218 -4.99 -12.83 7.55
CA ASP A 218 -5.25 -14.25 7.29
C ASP A 218 -5.85 -14.39 5.88
N PRO A 219 -5.25 -15.18 4.97
CA PRO A 219 -5.76 -15.39 3.62
C PRO A 219 -7.16 -16.03 3.59
N ASP A 220 -7.55 -16.75 4.65
CA ASP A 220 -8.86 -17.41 4.77
C ASP A 220 -9.97 -16.47 5.31
N GLN A 221 -9.60 -15.22 5.68
CA GLN A 221 -10.55 -14.22 6.15
C GLN A 221 -10.89 -13.22 5.04
N PRO A 222 -12.15 -12.77 4.93
CA PRO A 222 -12.52 -11.74 3.97
C PRO A 222 -11.84 -10.41 4.31
N ILE A 223 -11.54 -9.62 3.27
CA ILE A 223 -11.10 -8.24 3.44
C ILE A 223 -12.23 -7.44 4.11
N ASP A 224 -11.86 -6.64 5.13
CA ASP A 224 -12.77 -5.78 5.89
C ASP A 224 -12.39 -4.30 5.67
N GLY A 225 -13.09 -3.64 4.78
CA GLY A 225 -12.74 -2.30 4.32
C GLY A 225 -11.43 -2.29 3.52
N LEU A 226 -10.41 -1.60 4.02
CA LEU A 226 -9.04 -1.64 3.47
C LEU A 226 -8.11 -2.55 4.28
N TRP A 227 -8.59 -3.14 5.35
CA TRP A 227 -7.85 -4.04 6.21
C TRP A 227 -8.00 -5.49 5.77
N GLY A 228 -6.94 -6.30 5.97
CA GLY A 228 -6.95 -7.73 5.74
C GLY A 228 -5.98 -8.17 4.65
N TYR A 229 -6.04 -9.47 4.32
CA TYR A 229 -5.13 -10.09 3.37
C TYR A 229 -5.45 -9.63 1.95
N LYS A 230 -4.58 -8.77 1.40
CA LYS A 230 -4.67 -8.30 0.02
C LYS A 230 -3.87 -9.21 -0.89
N HIS A 231 -4.47 -9.62 -2.00
CA HIS A 231 -3.80 -10.41 -3.03
C HIS A 231 -3.99 -9.78 -4.41
N ALA A 232 -2.88 -9.54 -5.11
CA ALA A 232 -2.89 -9.00 -6.46
C ALA A 232 -3.07 -10.12 -7.49
N TYR A 233 -4.31 -10.42 -7.87
CA TYR A 233 -4.62 -11.48 -8.84
C TYR A 233 -4.21 -11.12 -10.28
N THR A 234 -4.27 -9.86 -10.65
CA THR A 234 -3.99 -9.37 -12.01
C THR A 234 -2.57 -8.84 -12.08
N LYS A 235 -1.86 -9.08 -13.20
CA LYS A 235 -0.49 -8.57 -13.38
C LYS A 235 -0.47 -7.06 -13.58
N THR A 236 -1.47 -6.51 -14.27
CA THR A 236 -1.48 -5.10 -14.68
C THR A 236 -2.84 -4.48 -14.47
N LEU A 237 -2.88 -3.31 -13.83
CA LEU A 237 -4.05 -2.44 -13.79
C LEU A 237 -3.76 -1.21 -14.64
N LYS A 238 -4.59 -0.94 -15.63
CA LYS A 238 -4.44 0.22 -16.50
C LYS A 238 -5.64 1.14 -16.38
N TYR A 239 -5.40 2.33 -15.84
CA TYR A 239 -6.41 3.36 -15.64
C TYR A 239 -6.38 4.33 -16.81
N TRP A 240 -7.35 4.20 -17.71
CA TRP A 240 -7.51 5.07 -18.85
C TRP A 240 -8.27 6.34 -18.49
N ILE A 241 -7.80 7.49 -18.97
CA ILE A 241 -8.48 8.76 -18.78
C ILE A 241 -9.45 8.97 -19.93
N VAL A 242 -10.72 8.68 -19.68
CA VAL A 242 -11.79 8.78 -20.68
C VAL A 242 -12.88 9.72 -20.16
N LYS A 243 -12.82 11.00 -20.55
CA LYS A 243 -13.66 12.08 -20.00
C LYS A 243 -15.15 11.91 -20.34
N ASP A 244 -15.45 11.39 -21.53
CA ASP A 244 -16.84 11.22 -21.99
C ASP A 244 -17.50 9.97 -21.41
N ALA A 245 -18.61 10.13 -20.70
CA ALA A 245 -19.32 9.04 -20.03
C ALA A 245 -19.92 8.01 -21.01
N ALA A 246 -20.38 8.45 -22.18
CA ALA A 246 -20.94 7.54 -23.19
C ALA A 246 -19.82 6.66 -23.79
N THR A 247 -18.64 7.21 -23.98
CA THR A 247 -17.46 6.47 -24.43
C THR A 247 -17.07 5.42 -23.41
N ARG A 248 -17.01 5.75 -22.09
CA ARG A 248 -16.74 4.76 -21.02
C ARG A 248 -17.77 3.64 -21.00
N PHE A 249 -19.07 3.99 -21.13
CA PHE A 249 -20.13 2.99 -21.16
C PHE A 249 -20.04 2.07 -22.38
N ASN A 250 -19.80 2.65 -23.56
CA ASN A 250 -19.69 1.87 -24.80
C ASN A 250 -18.45 0.95 -24.78
N GLY A 251 -17.30 1.42 -24.27
CA GLY A 251 -16.11 0.60 -24.08
C GLY A 251 -16.37 -0.60 -23.16
N LEU A 252 -17.04 -0.39 -22.03
CA LEU A 252 -17.46 -1.50 -21.16
C LEU A 252 -18.36 -2.50 -21.87
N MET A 253 -19.31 -2.04 -22.68
CA MET A 253 -20.24 -2.90 -23.43
C MET A 253 -19.56 -3.65 -24.57
N SER A 254 -18.48 -3.12 -25.15
CA SER A 254 -17.68 -3.79 -26.21
C SER A 254 -16.60 -4.71 -25.66
N GLY A 255 -16.32 -4.65 -24.36
CA GLY A 255 -15.27 -5.45 -23.71
C GLY A 255 -13.85 -4.88 -23.87
N GLU A 256 -13.74 -3.58 -24.10
CA GLU A 256 -12.46 -2.84 -24.18
C GLU A 256 -11.85 -2.53 -22.82
#